data_bc59b9cf1aff3ad6d99c71f2b5920340
#
_entry.id   bc59b9cf1aff3ad6d99c71f2b5920340
#
_cell.length_a   1.000
_cell.length_b   1.000
_cell.length_c   1.000
_cell.angle_alpha   90.00
_cell.angle_beta   90.00
_cell.angle_gamma   90.00
#
_symmetry.space_group_name_H-M   'P 1'
#
loop_
_entity.id
_entity.type
_entity.pdbx_description
1 polymer ?
#
loop_
_entity_poly.entity_id
_entity_poly.type
_entity_poly.pdbx_seq_one_letter_code
_entity_poly.pdbx_strand_id
1 'polypeptide(L)'
;MENITNVYIVEDESIVAKDIQNSLKKLGYNVLGISNNGADAIKNIVDLEPHIVLMDIMIKGPLTGIDVAEKIKKEYNIPVIFLTAYADESTLSKAKITEPYGYILKPFKEIDLHSTIEMAIYKHKKDTEIQKERDFLYSLVDNKDETAKDILFVKSNSRLVKVNLKDIFFD
;
A
#
# COMPACT_ATOMS: atom_id res chain seq x y z
N MET A 1 -4.26 -14.32 -17.68
CA MET A 1 -5.31 -13.32 -17.36
C MET A 1 -4.63 -12.19 -16.61
N GLU A 2 -4.61 -11.01 -17.17
CA GLU A 2 -4.18 -9.84 -16.43
C GLU A 2 -5.18 -9.61 -15.29
N ASN A 3 -4.72 -9.64 -14.05
CA ASN A 3 -5.55 -9.31 -12.90
C ASN A 3 -5.89 -7.82 -12.97
N ILE A 4 -7.16 -7.50 -13.20
CA ILE A 4 -7.66 -6.12 -13.20
C ILE A 4 -7.42 -5.52 -11.82
N THR A 5 -6.74 -4.38 -11.78
CA THR A 5 -6.47 -3.68 -10.54
C THR A 5 -7.73 -2.97 -10.02
N ASN A 6 -8.11 -3.30 -8.79
CA ASN A 6 -9.24 -2.69 -8.09
C ASN A 6 -8.79 -1.45 -7.33
N VAL A 7 -9.42 -0.33 -7.62
CA VAL A 7 -9.13 0.98 -7.02
C VAL A 7 -10.34 1.47 -6.22
N TYR A 8 -10.09 2.03 -5.05
CA TYR A 8 -11.09 2.75 -4.26
C TYR A 8 -10.75 4.23 -4.20
N ILE A 9 -11.75 5.11 -4.29
CA ILE A 9 -11.57 6.56 -4.33
C ILE A 9 -12.18 7.17 -3.07
N VAL A 10 -11.44 8.06 -2.41
CA VAL A 10 -11.93 8.90 -1.31
C VAL A 10 -11.73 10.35 -1.70
N GLU A 11 -12.83 11.01 -2.04
CA GLU A 11 -12.87 12.38 -2.56
C GLU A 11 -14.23 12.99 -2.28
N ASP A 12 -14.28 14.13 -1.62
CA ASP A 12 -15.52 14.77 -1.21
C ASP A 12 -16.14 15.69 -2.27
N GLU A 13 -15.35 16.09 -3.26
CA GLU A 13 -15.83 16.84 -4.43
C GLU A 13 -16.36 15.89 -5.51
N SER A 14 -17.69 15.81 -5.67
CA SER A 14 -18.34 14.85 -6.57
C SER A 14 -17.87 14.95 -8.02
N ILE A 15 -17.57 16.15 -8.51
CA ILE A 15 -17.10 16.39 -9.88
C ILE A 15 -15.69 15.80 -10.03
N VAL A 16 -14.80 16.07 -9.09
CA VAL A 16 -13.42 15.56 -9.08
C VAL A 16 -13.42 14.02 -8.96
N ALA A 17 -14.23 13.48 -8.05
CA ALA A 17 -14.37 12.03 -7.90
C ALA A 17 -14.85 11.36 -9.19
N LYS A 18 -15.77 11.99 -9.92
CA LYS A 18 -16.27 11.48 -11.20
C LYS A 18 -15.23 11.53 -12.30
N ASP A 19 -14.42 12.59 -12.36
CA ASP A 19 -13.33 12.71 -13.32
C ASP A 19 -12.25 11.66 -13.07
N ILE A 20 -11.88 11.43 -11.80
CA ILE A 20 -10.96 10.36 -11.42
C ILE A 20 -11.51 9.00 -11.85
N GLN A 21 -12.78 8.73 -11.53
CA GLN A 21 -13.44 7.47 -11.90
C GLN A 21 -13.41 7.24 -13.43
N ASN A 22 -13.72 8.26 -14.22
CA ASN A 22 -13.74 8.16 -15.67
C ASN A 22 -12.33 7.90 -16.23
N SER A 23 -11.33 8.62 -15.72
CA SER A 23 -9.93 8.43 -16.12
C SER A 23 -9.44 7.02 -15.79
N LEU A 24 -9.72 6.51 -14.59
CA LEU A 24 -9.36 5.16 -14.18
C LEU A 24 -10.02 4.09 -15.06
N LYS A 25 -11.28 4.24 -15.39
CA LYS A 25 -11.99 3.32 -16.30
C LYS A 25 -11.38 3.29 -17.69
N LYS A 26 -11.03 4.45 -18.26
CA LYS A 26 -10.33 4.54 -19.55
C LYS A 26 -8.97 3.84 -19.53
N LEU A 27 -8.27 3.89 -18.40
CA LEU A 27 -6.98 3.25 -18.18
C LEU A 27 -7.08 1.75 -17.89
N GLY A 28 -8.29 1.20 -17.80
CA GLY A 28 -8.52 -0.23 -17.57
C GLY A 28 -8.58 -0.66 -16.10
N TYR A 29 -8.61 0.29 -15.16
CA TYR A 29 -8.79 0.00 -13.75
C TYR A 29 -10.26 -0.25 -13.40
N ASN A 30 -10.50 -1.11 -12.42
CA ASN A 30 -11.82 -1.32 -11.84
C ASN A 30 -12.02 -0.46 -10.60
N VAL A 31 -12.99 0.45 -10.62
CA VAL A 31 -13.32 1.31 -9.48
C VAL A 31 -14.41 0.62 -8.64
N LEU A 32 -14.04 0.17 -7.44
CA LEU A 32 -14.95 -0.53 -6.53
C LEU A 32 -15.97 0.40 -5.88
N GLY A 33 -15.60 1.66 -5.65
CA GLY A 33 -16.48 2.64 -5.05
C GLY A 33 -15.81 3.98 -4.80
N ILE A 34 -16.62 4.92 -4.32
CA ILE A 34 -16.22 6.28 -3.96
C ILE A 34 -16.84 6.61 -2.61
N SER A 35 -16.06 7.15 -1.68
CA SER A 35 -16.53 7.75 -0.45
C SER A 35 -16.21 9.25 -0.39
N ASN A 36 -17.08 10.02 0.23
CA ASN A 36 -16.92 11.47 0.40
C ASN A 36 -16.54 11.87 1.84
N ASN A 37 -16.36 10.91 2.72
CA ASN A 37 -15.98 11.13 4.12
C ASN A 37 -15.15 9.94 4.65
N GLY A 38 -14.43 10.18 5.75
CA GLY A 38 -13.49 9.20 6.30
C GLY A 38 -14.15 7.97 6.93
N ALA A 39 -15.32 8.11 7.57
CA ALA A 39 -15.97 6.98 8.24
C ALA A 39 -16.46 5.94 7.24
N ASP A 40 -17.16 6.39 6.19
CA ASP A 40 -17.62 5.51 5.09
C ASP A 40 -16.43 4.93 4.32
N ALA A 41 -15.37 5.71 4.13
CA ALA A 41 -14.14 5.25 3.47
C ALA A 41 -13.54 4.05 4.20
N ILE A 42 -13.32 4.15 5.51
CA ILE A 42 -12.75 3.06 6.32
C ILE A 42 -13.60 1.81 6.19
N LYS A 43 -14.93 1.93 6.43
CA LYS A 43 -15.85 0.79 6.34
C LYS A 43 -15.78 0.11 4.99
N ASN A 44 -15.92 0.87 3.91
CA ASN A 44 -15.98 0.32 2.56
C ASN A 44 -14.63 -0.26 2.10
N ILE A 45 -13.51 0.35 2.49
CA ILE A 45 -12.17 -0.16 2.16
C ILE A 45 -11.93 -1.51 2.83
N VAL A 46 -12.37 -1.65 4.09
CA VAL A 46 -12.28 -2.92 4.82
C VAL A 46 -13.14 -4.01 4.18
N ASP A 47 -14.38 -3.66 3.82
CA ASP A 47 -15.33 -4.62 3.26
C ASP A 47 -14.98 -5.03 1.81
N LEU A 48 -14.41 -4.12 1.02
CA LEU A 48 -14.16 -4.31 -0.41
C LEU A 48 -12.73 -4.76 -0.73
N GLU A 49 -11.78 -4.57 0.18
CA GLU A 49 -10.38 -4.94 0.05
C GLU A 49 -9.74 -4.52 -1.30
N PRO A 50 -9.74 -3.22 -1.65
CA PRO A 50 -9.16 -2.75 -2.89
C PRO A 50 -7.65 -3.02 -2.96
N HIS A 51 -7.11 -3.12 -4.17
CA HIS A 51 -5.67 -3.26 -4.37
C HIS A 51 -4.92 -1.96 -4.06
N ILE A 52 -5.59 -0.81 -4.19
CA ILE A 52 -5.04 0.52 -3.93
C ILE A 52 -6.13 1.54 -3.64
N VAL A 53 -5.83 2.53 -2.80
CA VAL A 53 -6.74 3.64 -2.47
C VAL A 53 -6.16 4.95 -2.98
N LEU A 54 -6.96 5.72 -3.72
CA LEU A 54 -6.70 7.12 -4.02
C LEU A 54 -7.43 7.97 -2.98
N MET A 55 -6.69 8.75 -2.21
CA MET A 55 -7.16 9.44 -1.02
C MET A 55 -6.93 10.95 -1.10
N ASP A 56 -7.98 11.74 -1.17
CA ASP A 56 -7.82 13.18 -0.92
C ASP A 56 -7.41 13.41 0.53
N ILE A 57 -6.46 14.29 0.74
CA ILE A 57 -6.01 14.68 2.09
C ILE A 57 -7.10 15.45 2.81
N MET A 58 -7.80 16.35 2.09
CA MET A 58 -8.82 17.25 2.63
C MET A 58 -10.21 16.74 2.29
N ILE A 59 -10.79 15.91 3.15
CA ILE A 59 -12.14 15.36 3.00
C ILE A 59 -13.08 15.91 4.08
N LYS A 60 -14.37 15.86 3.82
CA LYS A 60 -15.40 16.30 4.77
C LYS A 60 -15.48 15.40 6.00
N GLY A 61 -15.81 16.02 7.13
CA GLY A 61 -16.06 15.33 8.38
C GLY A 61 -14.93 15.46 9.39
N PRO A 62 -14.98 14.72 10.49
CA PRO A 62 -14.01 14.80 11.58
C PRO A 62 -12.67 14.14 11.27
N LEU A 63 -12.61 13.26 10.28
CA LEU A 63 -11.39 12.56 9.87
C LEU A 63 -10.85 13.17 8.58
N THR A 64 -9.56 13.45 8.55
CA THR A 64 -8.84 13.81 7.32
C THR A 64 -8.45 12.55 6.54
N GLY A 65 -8.05 12.71 5.27
CA GLY A 65 -7.51 11.60 4.50
C GLY A 65 -6.24 11.00 5.13
N ILE A 66 -5.47 11.81 5.86
CA ILE A 66 -4.28 11.34 6.60
C ILE A 66 -4.70 10.40 7.75
N ASP A 67 -5.73 10.77 8.52
CA ASP A 67 -6.25 9.92 9.61
C ASP A 67 -6.75 8.56 9.08
N VAL A 68 -7.45 8.59 7.96
CA VAL A 68 -7.93 7.37 7.29
C VAL A 68 -6.77 6.51 6.80
N ALA A 69 -5.77 7.11 6.15
CA ALA A 69 -4.60 6.41 5.64
C ALA A 69 -3.77 5.78 6.77
N GLU A 70 -3.60 6.47 7.90
CA GLU A 70 -2.90 5.94 9.08
C GLU A 70 -3.61 4.70 9.63
N LYS A 71 -4.94 4.74 9.73
CA LYS A 71 -5.74 3.60 10.21
C LYS A 71 -5.65 2.41 9.25
N ILE A 72 -5.78 2.64 7.95
CA ILE A 72 -5.67 1.60 6.93
C ILE A 72 -4.28 0.95 6.96
N LYS A 73 -3.22 1.73 7.10
CA LYS A 73 -1.85 1.22 7.19
C LYS A 73 -1.65 0.32 8.40
N LYS A 74 -2.16 0.73 9.58
CA LYS A 74 -1.97 -0.03 10.82
C LYS A 74 -2.69 -1.37 10.83
N GLU A 75 -3.89 -1.41 10.24
CA GLU A 75 -4.79 -2.56 10.37
C GLU A 75 -4.85 -3.42 9.10
N TYR A 76 -4.60 -2.80 7.93
CA TYR A 76 -4.85 -3.44 6.65
C TYR A 76 -3.72 -3.13 5.67
N ASN A 77 -2.95 -3.95 5.21
CA ASN A 77 -1.81 -3.71 4.31
C ASN A 77 -2.25 -3.26 2.89
N ILE A 78 -3.01 -2.17 2.80
CA ILE A 78 -3.52 -1.61 1.54
C ILE A 78 -2.74 -0.34 1.21
N PRO A 79 -2.13 -0.21 0.02
CA PRO A 79 -1.38 0.97 -0.37
C PRO A 79 -2.28 2.17 -0.62
N VAL A 80 -1.83 3.35 -0.18
CA VAL A 80 -2.52 4.62 -0.34
C VAL A 80 -1.68 5.57 -1.18
N ILE A 81 -2.31 6.22 -2.17
CA ILE A 81 -1.78 7.37 -2.89
C ILE A 81 -2.61 8.59 -2.47
N PHE A 82 -1.94 9.66 -2.05
CA PHE A 82 -2.64 10.91 -1.75
C PHE A 82 -2.90 11.73 -3.00
N LEU A 83 -4.11 12.28 -3.08
CA LEU A 83 -4.50 13.34 -4.00
C LEU A 83 -4.46 14.66 -3.25
N THR A 84 -3.85 15.69 -3.80
CA THR A 84 -3.76 16.99 -3.13
C THR A 84 -3.75 18.14 -4.13
N ALA A 85 -4.56 19.17 -3.87
CA ALA A 85 -4.56 20.39 -4.66
C ALA A 85 -3.42 21.33 -4.25
N TYR A 86 -3.16 21.42 -2.95
CA TYR A 86 -2.09 22.23 -2.36
C TYR A 86 -1.90 21.74 -0.94
N ALA A 87 -0.73 21.30 -0.62
CA ALA A 87 -0.42 20.97 0.76
C ALA A 87 0.60 21.96 1.27
N ASP A 88 0.26 22.67 2.35
CA ASP A 88 1.26 23.35 3.13
C ASP A 88 2.30 22.37 3.68
N GLU A 89 3.47 22.89 4.06
CA GLU A 89 4.58 22.05 4.53
C GLU A 89 4.19 21.19 5.74
N SER A 90 3.28 21.69 6.60
CA SER A 90 2.83 20.98 7.79
C SER A 90 1.95 19.79 7.43
N THR A 91 1.06 19.94 6.47
CA THR A 91 0.19 18.87 5.95
C THR A 91 1.01 17.79 5.23
N LEU A 92 1.97 18.20 4.40
CA LEU A 92 2.89 17.26 3.74
C LEU A 92 3.74 16.48 4.75
N SER A 93 4.21 17.13 5.79
CA SER A 93 4.98 16.47 6.85
C SER A 93 4.16 15.41 7.60
N LYS A 94 2.89 15.70 7.90
CA LYS A 94 1.98 14.72 8.50
C LYS A 94 1.67 13.57 7.55
N ALA A 95 1.42 13.87 6.28
CA ALA A 95 1.16 12.85 5.28
C ALA A 95 2.35 11.89 5.09
N LYS A 96 3.58 12.39 5.15
CA LYS A 96 4.80 11.56 5.06
C LYS A 96 4.90 10.51 6.17
N ILE A 97 4.40 10.81 7.37
CA ILE A 97 4.43 9.88 8.51
C ILE A 97 3.63 8.61 8.21
N THR A 98 2.58 8.71 7.41
CA THR A 98 1.79 7.54 6.98
C THR A 98 2.52 6.67 5.96
N GLU A 99 3.67 7.15 5.43
CA GLU A 99 4.46 6.47 4.38
C GLU A 99 3.60 6.04 3.19
N PRO A 100 2.93 6.98 2.51
CA PRO A 100 2.11 6.66 1.35
C PRO A 100 2.98 6.15 0.20
N TYR A 101 2.36 5.43 -0.72
CA TYR A 101 3.05 4.91 -1.89
C TYR A 101 3.17 5.92 -3.03
N GLY A 102 2.53 7.07 -2.92
CA GLY A 102 2.68 8.17 -3.87
C GLY A 102 1.82 9.38 -3.53
N TYR A 103 2.05 10.44 -4.30
CA TYR A 103 1.28 11.69 -4.28
C TYR A 103 0.94 12.09 -5.71
N ILE A 104 -0.28 12.55 -5.91
CA ILE A 104 -0.74 13.12 -7.19
C ILE A 104 -1.24 14.53 -6.92
N LEU A 105 -0.64 15.51 -7.59
CA LEU A 105 -1.04 16.91 -7.49
C LEU A 105 -2.23 17.18 -8.40
N LYS A 106 -3.25 17.85 -7.88
CA LYS A 106 -4.38 18.37 -8.65
C LYS A 106 -4.02 19.73 -9.28
N PRO A 107 -4.38 20.03 -10.52
CA PRO A 107 -5.00 19.15 -11.51
C PRO A 107 -3.99 18.13 -12.07
N PHE A 108 -4.43 16.90 -12.32
CA PHE A 108 -3.59 15.81 -12.82
C PHE A 108 -4.00 15.39 -14.25
N LYS A 109 -3.09 14.74 -14.93
CA LYS A 109 -3.34 14.08 -16.23
C LYS A 109 -3.54 12.58 -16.04
N GLU A 110 -4.19 11.92 -17.00
CA GLU A 110 -4.36 10.45 -16.98
C GLU A 110 -3.04 9.70 -16.83
N ILE A 111 -1.97 10.22 -17.44
CA ILE A 111 -0.64 9.62 -17.34
C ILE A 111 -0.06 9.70 -15.93
N ASP A 112 -0.35 10.75 -15.16
CA ASP A 112 0.11 10.90 -13.78
C ASP A 112 -0.58 9.87 -12.87
N LEU A 113 -1.90 9.67 -13.07
CA LEU A 113 -2.66 8.61 -12.39
C LEU A 113 -2.07 7.23 -12.68
N HIS A 114 -1.92 6.91 -13.97
CA HIS A 114 -1.45 5.60 -14.40
C HIS A 114 -0.06 5.29 -13.86
N SER A 115 0.91 6.16 -14.09
CA SER A 115 2.29 5.93 -13.68
C SER A 115 2.43 5.82 -12.16
N THR A 116 1.71 6.66 -11.40
CA THR A 116 1.78 6.62 -9.93
C THR A 116 1.14 5.35 -9.37
N ILE A 117 0.00 4.92 -9.92
CA ILE A 117 -0.66 3.67 -9.50
C ILE A 117 0.22 2.46 -9.79
N GLU A 118 0.77 2.34 -11.00
CA GLU A 118 1.63 1.21 -11.37
C GLU A 118 2.88 1.13 -10.47
N MET A 119 3.52 2.27 -10.22
CA MET A 119 4.69 2.33 -9.33
C MET A 119 4.32 1.96 -7.88
N ALA A 120 3.18 2.45 -7.39
CA ALA A 120 2.72 2.17 -6.04
C ALA A 120 2.40 0.68 -5.83
N ILE A 121 1.71 0.06 -6.77
CA ILE A 121 1.39 -1.38 -6.73
C ILE A 121 2.66 -2.22 -6.78
N TYR A 122 3.59 -1.90 -7.68
CA TYR A 122 4.85 -2.60 -7.78
C TYR A 122 5.65 -2.53 -6.47
N LYS A 123 5.79 -1.32 -5.92
CA LYS A 123 6.51 -1.10 -4.65
C LYS A 123 5.83 -1.83 -3.49
N HIS A 124 4.51 -1.72 -3.36
CA HIS A 124 3.75 -2.42 -2.31
C HIS A 124 3.92 -3.94 -2.38
N LYS A 125 3.88 -4.51 -3.59
CA LYS A 125 4.13 -5.94 -3.78
C LYS A 125 5.52 -6.34 -3.29
N LYS A 126 6.55 -5.56 -3.62
CA LYS A 126 7.93 -5.80 -3.16
C LYS A 126 8.06 -5.70 -1.65
N ASP A 127 7.48 -4.66 -1.04
CA ASP A 127 7.52 -4.47 0.41
C ASP A 127 6.80 -5.63 1.13
N THR A 128 5.68 -6.11 0.59
CA THR A 128 4.94 -7.25 1.13
C THR A 128 5.73 -8.56 1.02
N GLU A 129 6.43 -8.80 -0.09
CA GLU A 129 7.31 -9.96 -0.25
C GLU A 129 8.44 -9.94 0.79
N ILE A 130 9.12 -8.80 0.98
CA ILE A 130 10.19 -8.63 1.96
C ILE A 130 9.67 -8.85 3.39
N GLN A 131 8.48 -8.33 3.70
CA GLN A 131 7.87 -8.52 5.02
C GLN A 131 7.57 -10.00 5.31
N LYS A 132 6.99 -10.71 4.34
CA LYS A 132 6.73 -12.15 4.46
C LYS A 132 8.01 -12.96 4.65
N GLU A 133 9.08 -12.64 3.93
CA GLU A 133 10.38 -13.29 4.13
C GLU A 133 10.94 -13.04 5.53
N ARG A 134 10.82 -11.81 6.04
CA ARG A 134 11.25 -11.45 7.38
C ARG A 134 10.46 -12.19 8.45
N ASP A 135 9.13 -12.20 8.34
CA ASP A 135 8.25 -12.86 9.30
C ASP A 135 8.52 -14.37 9.34
N PHE A 136 8.76 -14.97 8.19
CA PHE A 136 9.17 -16.37 8.09
C PHE A 136 10.50 -16.63 8.82
N LEU A 137 11.51 -15.77 8.64
CA LEU A 137 12.80 -15.90 9.33
C LEU A 137 12.64 -15.76 10.84
N TYR A 138 11.85 -14.80 11.32
CA TYR A 138 11.59 -14.64 12.75
C TYR A 138 10.86 -15.87 13.34
N SER A 139 9.91 -16.46 12.63
CA SER A 139 9.21 -17.67 13.06
C SER A 139 10.14 -18.87 13.24
N LEU A 140 11.22 -18.93 12.45
CA LEU A 140 12.23 -19.98 12.57
C LEU A 140 13.18 -19.77 13.75
N VAL A 141 13.41 -18.51 14.16
CA VAL A 141 14.27 -18.16 15.31
C VAL A 141 13.52 -18.32 16.63
N ASP A 142 12.23 -17.99 16.66
CA ASP A 142 11.38 -18.08 17.87
C ASP A 142 10.98 -19.51 18.23
N ASN A 143 11.03 -20.44 17.29
CA ASN A 143 10.90 -21.87 17.60
C ASN A 143 12.14 -22.33 18.38
N LYS A 144 12.06 -22.25 19.70
CA LYS A 144 13.06 -22.68 20.68
C LYS A 144 13.24 -24.20 20.74
N ASP A 145 13.29 -24.89 19.62
CA ASP A 145 13.82 -26.22 19.55
C ASP A 145 15.35 -26.13 19.48
N GLU A 146 16.04 -26.90 20.30
CA GLU A 146 17.51 -26.94 20.42
C GLU A 146 18.22 -27.21 19.08
N THR A 147 17.49 -27.64 18.06
CA THR A 147 17.96 -27.84 16.68
C THR A 147 18.14 -26.55 15.88
N ALA A 148 17.59 -25.43 16.34
CA ALA A 148 17.67 -24.15 15.61
C ALA A 148 19.05 -23.46 15.74
N LYS A 149 19.89 -23.88 16.67
CA LYS A 149 21.25 -23.33 16.85
C LYS A 149 22.21 -23.67 15.71
N ASP A 150 21.88 -24.65 14.90
CA ASP A 150 22.73 -25.19 13.84
C ASP A 150 22.30 -24.75 12.42
N ILE A 151 21.40 -23.75 12.31
CA ILE A 151 20.86 -23.34 11.00
C ILE A 151 21.29 -21.91 10.67
N LEU A 152 21.91 -21.75 9.53
CA LEU A 152 22.25 -20.45 8.95
C LEU A 152 21.42 -20.21 7.66
N PHE A 153 20.92 -18.99 7.48
CA PHE A 153 20.27 -18.59 6.22
C PHE A 153 21.25 -17.76 5.39
N VAL A 154 21.59 -18.26 4.21
CA VAL A 154 22.47 -17.57 3.29
C VAL A 154 21.69 -17.10 2.08
N LYS A 155 21.86 -15.83 1.70
CA LYS A 155 21.24 -15.29 0.49
C LYS A 155 22.06 -15.73 -0.73
N SER A 156 21.44 -16.55 -1.59
CA SER A 156 21.99 -16.96 -2.87
C SER A 156 21.00 -16.67 -3.98
N ASN A 157 21.43 -15.96 -5.03
CA ASN A 157 20.62 -15.63 -6.20
C ASN A 157 19.22 -15.06 -5.89
N SER A 158 19.16 -14.07 -4.98
CA SER A 158 17.92 -13.43 -4.51
C SER A 158 16.95 -14.34 -3.75
N ARG A 159 17.38 -15.54 -3.36
CA ARG A 159 16.63 -16.46 -2.50
C ARG A 159 17.38 -16.73 -1.20
N LEU A 160 16.63 -16.91 -0.11
CA LEU A 160 17.17 -17.38 1.15
C LEU A 160 17.26 -18.90 1.10
N VAL A 161 18.47 -19.42 1.30
CA VAL A 161 18.74 -20.85 1.37
C VAL A 161 19.06 -21.21 2.81
N LYS A 162 18.34 -22.17 3.36
CA LYS A 162 18.61 -22.76 4.66
C LYS A 162 19.85 -23.65 4.54
N VAL A 163 20.88 -23.35 5.32
CA VAL A 163 22.10 -24.13 5.39
C VAL A 163 22.27 -24.62 6.82
N ASN A 164 22.50 -25.90 7.00
CA ASN A 164 22.78 -26.45 8.31
C ASN A 164 24.27 -26.20 8.62
N LEU A 165 24.60 -25.66 9.79
CA LEU A 165 25.96 -25.38 10.19
C LEU A 165 26.84 -26.66 10.21
N LYS A 166 26.23 -27.81 10.41
CA LYS A 166 26.92 -29.11 10.33
C LYS A 166 27.42 -29.45 8.92
N ASP A 167 26.76 -28.86 7.89
CA ASP A 167 27.15 -29.12 6.50
C ASP A 167 28.27 -28.16 6.02
N ILE A 168 28.64 -27.16 6.83
CA ILE A 168 29.64 -26.14 6.50
C ILE A 168 31.04 -26.51 7.04
N PHE A 169 31.13 -27.37 8.05
CA PHE A 169 32.34 -27.59 8.82
C PHE A 169 32.93 -28.99 8.71
N PHE A 170 32.72 -29.72 7.62
CA PHE A 170 33.32 -31.01 7.40
C PHE A 170 34.07 -31.06 6.05
N ASP A 171 35.33 -30.71 6.12
CA ASP A 171 36.43 -31.47 5.52
C ASP A 171 37.67 -31.36 6.43
#